data_8ce9e88ec8f14d5bb758fcaaf7556d7f
#
_entry.id   8ce9e88ec8f14d5bb758fcaaf7556d7f
#
_cell.length_a   1.000
_cell.length_b   1.000
_cell.length_c   1.000
_cell.angle_alpha   90.00
_cell.angle_beta   90.00
_cell.angle_gamma   90.00
#
_symmetry.space_group_name_H-M   'P 1'
#
loop_
_entity.id
_entity.type
_entity.pdbx_description
1 polymer ?
#
loop_
_entity_poly.entity_id
_entity_poly.type
_entity_poly.pdbx_seq_one_letter_code
_entity_poly.pdbx_strand_id
1 'polypeptide(L)'
;MDQIGPETASYPKGQAMFIETEATPNPATLKFLPGREVLGDRGTADFTSVEEASGRSPLAERLFGLGEVARVFFGSDFVTVTKTLDTDWQTLRPQVLGAIMEHYLAGLPILEGAAAEEHAEDFEPADQEIVLQIKELLDTRVRPAVASDGGDIVFRGFRDGIVRLRMQGACSGCPSSRATLKHGVENMLRHYVPEVVAVEQVEA
;
A
#
# COMPACT_ATOMS: atom_id res chain seq x y z
N MET A 1 -3.66 34.42 -23.44
CA MET A 1 -3.64 33.98 -22.01
C MET A 1 -4.69 32.91 -21.88
N ASP A 2 -4.32 31.68 -22.26
CA ASP A 2 -5.20 30.51 -22.17
C ASP A 2 -5.01 29.87 -20.83
N GLN A 3 -6.08 29.86 -20.04
CA GLN A 3 -6.16 29.13 -18.78
C GLN A 3 -6.46 27.67 -19.09
N ILE A 4 -5.45 26.81 -18.97
CA ILE A 4 -5.64 25.36 -18.97
C ILE A 4 -6.16 25.00 -17.57
N GLY A 5 -7.47 24.87 -17.46
CA GLY A 5 -8.11 24.29 -16.27
C GLY A 5 -7.82 22.79 -16.19
N PRO A 6 -7.88 22.17 -14.99
CA PRO A 6 -7.64 20.74 -14.85
C PRO A 6 -8.68 19.97 -15.67
N GLU A 7 -8.19 19.14 -16.58
CA GLU A 7 -8.98 18.24 -17.40
C GLU A 7 -9.63 17.20 -16.50
N THR A 8 -10.89 17.40 -16.16
CA THR A 8 -11.70 16.39 -15.49
C THR A 8 -11.88 15.22 -16.45
N ALA A 9 -11.22 14.11 -16.17
CA ALA A 9 -11.38 12.87 -16.91
C ALA A 9 -12.88 12.49 -16.91
N SER A 10 -13.54 12.74 -18.02
CA SER A 10 -14.93 12.37 -18.28
C SER A 10 -15.00 10.86 -18.49
N TYR A 11 -15.35 10.12 -17.46
CA TYR A 11 -15.59 8.68 -17.55
C TYR A 11 -16.91 8.39 -18.30
N PRO A 12 -16.94 7.43 -19.25
CA PRO A 12 -18.16 7.06 -19.92
C PRO A 12 -19.15 6.45 -18.94
N LYS A 13 -20.27 7.12 -18.76
CA LYS A 13 -21.42 6.60 -17.99
C LYS A 13 -21.93 5.33 -18.66
N GLY A 14 -21.75 4.15 -18.02
CA GLY A 14 -22.39 2.91 -18.45
C GLY A 14 -21.52 1.66 -18.54
N GLN A 15 -20.24 1.68 -18.19
CA GLN A 15 -19.50 0.42 -18.03
C GLN A 15 -19.80 -0.17 -16.65
N ALA A 16 -20.33 -1.41 -16.63
CA ALA A 16 -20.47 -2.16 -15.39
C ALA A 16 -19.09 -2.32 -14.74
N MET A 17 -18.91 -1.77 -13.55
CA MET A 17 -17.70 -1.93 -12.78
C MET A 17 -17.67 -3.35 -12.25
N PHE A 18 -16.68 -4.12 -12.64
CA PHE A 18 -16.43 -5.44 -12.09
C PHE A 18 -15.21 -5.38 -11.19
N ILE A 19 -15.41 -5.66 -9.90
CA ILE A 19 -14.32 -5.66 -8.91
C ILE A 19 -13.93 -7.11 -8.64
N GLU A 20 -12.73 -7.49 -9.06
CA GLU A 20 -12.16 -8.79 -8.71
C GLU A 20 -11.68 -8.80 -7.27
N THR A 21 -11.72 -9.98 -6.66
CA THR A 21 -11.22 -10.18 -5.29
C THR A 21 -10.20 -11.30 -5.28
N GLU A 22 -9.01 -11.03 -4.76
CA GLU A 22 -7.92 -11.97 -4.63
C GLU A 22 -7.61 -12.23 -3.15
N ALA A 23 -7.26 -13.48 -2.83
CA ALA A 23 -6.71 -13.83 -1.54
C ALA A 23 -5.27 -13.33 -1.43
N THR A 24 -4.86 -12.93 -0.24
CA THR A 24 -3.47 -12.58 0.07
C THR A 24 -2.85 -13.63 0.98
N PRO A 25 -1.53 -13.64 1.17
CA PRO A 25 -0.87 -14.50 2.16
C PRO A 25 -1.35 -14.25 3.60
N ASN A 26 -1.94 -13.09 3.85
CA ASN A 26 -2.58 -12.78 5.13
C ASN A 26 -4.07 -13.13 5.07
N PRO A 27 -4.55 -14.16 5.79
CA PRO A 27 -5.96 -14.59 5.75
C PRO A 27 -6.95 -13.53 6.29
N ALA A 28 -6.45 -12.56 7.05
CA ALA A 28 -7.26 -11.43 7.51
C ALA A 28 -7.39 -10.32 6.46
N THR A 29 -6.70 -10.42 5.30
CA THR A 29 -6.66 -9.39 4.27
C THR A 29 -7.13 -9.94 2.93
N LEU A 30 -8.00 -9.20 2.24
CA LEU A 30 -8.34 -9.42 0.84
C LEU A 30 -7.90 -8.23 -0.01
N LYS A 31 -7.51 -8.54 -1.25
CA LYS A 31 -7.15 -7.59 -2.29
C LYS A 31 -8.31 -7.44 -3.25
N PHE A 32 -8.70 -6.21 -3.53
CA PHE A 32 -9.78 -5.82 -4.42
C PHE A 32 -9.21 -5.06 -5.61
N LEU A 33 -9.54 -5.50 -6.82
CA LEU A 33 -9.09 -4.89 -8.07
C LEU A 33 -10.31 -4.27 -8.78
N PRO A 34 -10.44 -2.94 -8.74
CA PRO A 34 -11.59 -2.25 -9.35
C PRO A 34 -11.56 -2.25 -10.87
N GLY A 35 -10.49 -2.79 -11.49
CA GLY A 35 -10.31 -2.76 -12.95
C GLY A 35 -9.95 -1.37 -13.49
N ARG A 36 -9.48 -0.49 -12.62
CA ARG A 36 -9.02 0.87 -12.93
C ARG A 36 -7.98 1.33 -11.92
N GLU A 37 -7.29 2.39 -12.27
CA GLU A 37 -6.31 3.01 -11.39
C GLU A 37 -6.92 3.43 -10.05
N VAL A 38 -6.19 3.14 -8.96
CA VAL A 38 -6.51 3.58 -7.58
C VAL A 38 -5.62 4.77 -7.24
N LEU A 39 -4.32 4.56 -7.08
CA LEU A 39 -3.36 5.65 -6.88
C LEU A 39 -2.43 5.88 -8.08
N GLY A 40 -2.31 4.89 -8.99
CA GLY A 40 -1.40 4.97 -10.14
C GLY A 40 0.04 5.20 -9.70
N ASP A 41 0.66 6.21 -10.31
CA ASP A 41 2.05 6.59 -10.02
C ASP A 41 2.21 7.48 -8.77
N ARG A 42 1.11 7.78 -8.06
CA ARG A 42 1.15 8.62 -6.84
C ARG A 42 1.71 7.90 -5.62
N GLY A 43 2.17 6.66 -5.78
CA GLY A 43 2.71 5.84 -4.67
C GLY A 43 1.65 4.99 -4.00
N THR A 44 1.78 4.80 -2.69
CA THR A 44 0.88 3.98 -1.89
C THR A 44 0.38 4.76 -0.67
N ALA A 45 -0.76 4.35 -0.11
CA ALA A 45 -1.28 4.92 1.13
C ALA A 45 -1.79 3.81 2.05
N ASP A 46 -1.47 3.90 3.33
CA ASP A 46 -1.78 2.89 4.34
C ASP A 46 -2.44 3.57 5.54
N PHE A 47 -3.62 3.10 5.92
CA PHE A 47 -4.42 3.62 7.01
C PHE A 47 -4.69 2.51 8.01
N THR A 48 -4.38 2.76 9.27
CA THR A 48 -4.56 1.81 10.38
C THR A 48 -5.72 2.19 11.30
N SER A 49 -6.30 3.35 11.08
CA SER A 49 -7.47 3.82 11.81
C SER A 49 -8.32 4.80 11.00
N VAL A 50 -9.55 5.03 11.45
CA VAL A 50 -10.45 6.02 10.84
C VAL A 50 -9.92 7.45 11.02
N GLU A 51 -9.22 7.71 12.12
CA GLU A 51 -8.63 9.03 12.42
C GLU A 51 -7.54 9.39 11.40
N GLU A 52 -6.71 8.41 11.00
CA GLU A 52 -5.70 8.58 9.96
C GLU A 52 -6.33 8.81 8.57
N ALA A 53 -7.48 8.21 8.31
CA ALA A 53 -8.20 8.35 7.06
C ALA A 53 -8.97 9.67 6.95
N SER A 54 -9.37 10.24 8.09
CA SER A 54 -10.27 11.39 8.15
C SER A 54 -9.67 12.63 7.50
N GLY A 55 -10.41 13.21 6.54
CA GLY A 55 -9.97 14.33 5.74
C GLY A 55 -8.81 14.03 4.77
N ARG A 56 -8.42 12.76 4.62
CA ARG A 56 -7.34 12.33 3.70
C ARG A 56 -7.84 11.37 2.62
N SER A 57 -8.79 10.51 2.95
CA SER A 57 -9.31 9.53 2.00
C SER A 57 -10.80 9.24 2.22
N PRO A 58 -11.68 9.80 1.37
CA PRO A 58 -13.11 9.50 1.43
C PRO A 58 -13.41 8.00 1.26
N LEU A 59 -12.59 7.25 0.51
CA LEU A 59 -12.77 5.81 0.37
C LEU A 59 -12.37 5.07 1.65
N ALA A 60 -11.22 5.43 2.26
CA ALA A 60 -10.79 4.79 3.50
C ALA A 60 -11.77 5.07 4.65
N GLU A 61 -12.26 6.32 4.79
CA GLU A 61 -13.30 6.65 5.77
C GLU A 61 -14.55 5.79 5.59
N ARG A 62 -15.02 5.64 4.34
CA ARG A 62 -16.17 4.80 4.02
C ARG A 62 -15.94 3.33 4.39
N LEU A 63 -14.75 2.79 4.13
CA LEU A 63 -14.40 1.42 4.45
C LEU A 63 -14.31 1.19 5.96
N PHE A 64 -13.68 2.10 6.73
CA PHE A 64 -13.68 2.04 8.19
C PHE A 64 -15.08 2.20 8.78
N GLY A 65 -15.95 2.96 8.12
CA GLY A 65 -17.35 3.12 8.50
C GLY A 65 -18.17 1.82 8.52
N LEU A 66 -17.68 0.73 7.92
CA LEU A 66 -18.27 -0.60 8.04
C LEU A 66 -18.09 -1.20 9.45
N GLY A 67 -17.19 -0.66 10.27
CA GLY A 67 -16.98 -1.04 11.68
C GLY A 67 -16.14 -2.30 11.90
N GLU A 68 -15.90 -3.09 10.86
CA GLU A 68 -15.22 -4.39 10.93
C GLU A 68 -13.87 -4.39 10.19
N VAL A 69 -13.39 -3.21 9.82
CA VAL A 69 -12.13 -2.99 9.09
C VAL A 69 -11.05 -2.51 10.05
N ALA A 70 -9.93 -3.20 10.05
CA ALA A 70 -8.77 -2.87 10.89
C ALA A 70 -7.68 -2.10 10.13
N ARG A 71 -7.63 -2.23 8.78
CA ARG A 71 -6.64 -1.52 7.93
C ARG A 71 -7.16 -1.40 6.51
N VAL A 72 -6.83 -0.30 5.87
CA VAL A 72 -7.06 -0.05 4.45
C VAL A 72 -5.75 0.38 3.82
N PHE A 73 -5.39 -0.27 2.70
CA PHE A 73 -4.18 0.08 1.94
C PHE A 73 -4.54 0.27 0.47
N PHE A 74 -3.98 1.29 -0.14
CA PHE A 74 -4.13 1.60 -1.55
C PHE A 74 -2.81 1.42 -2.28
N GLY A 75 -2.83 0.59 -3.33
CA GLY A 75 -1.76 0.46 -4.30
C GLY A 75 -2.06 1.23 -5.58
N SER A 76 -1.33 0.93 -6.65
CA SER A 76 -1.50 1.59 -7.96
C SER A 76 -2.87 1.31 -8.57
N ASP A 77 -3.31 0.06 -8.56
CA ASP A 77 -4.52 -0.46 -9.23
C ASP A 77 -5.39 -1.35 -8.32
N PHE A 78 -5.06 -1.41 -7.03
CA PHE A 78 -5.76 -2.26 -6.08
C PHE A 78 -5.98 -1.59 -4.73
N VAL A 79 -6.95 -2.12 -4.00
CA VAL A 79 -7.24 -1.81 -2.60
C VAL A 79 -7.10 -3.09 -1.79
N THR A 80 -6.37 -3.07 -0.67
CA THR A 80 -6.46 -4.16 0.31
C THR A 80 -7.18 -3.71 1.56
N VAL A 81 -8.03 -4.59 2.06
CA VAL A 81 -8.77 -4.38 3.31
C VAL A 81 -8.41 -5.51 4.25
N THR A 82 -8.00 -5.16 5.46
CA THR A 82 -7.78 -6.10 6.55
C THR A 82 -8.94 -6.01 7.52
N LYS A 83 -9.58 -7.14 7.76
CA LYS A 83 -10.70 -7.23 8.71
C LYS A 83 -10.22 -7.32 10.16
N THR A 84 -11.09 -7.00 11.11
CA THR A 84 -10.90 -7.33 12.52
C THR A 84 -10.94 -8.85 12.75
N LEU A 85 -10.40 -9.32 13.88
CA LEU A 85 -10.24 -10.76 14.15
C LEU A 85 -11.57 -11.53 14.20
N ASP A 86 -12.60 -10.89 14.71
CA ASP A 86 -13.91 -11.53 14.98
C ASP A 86 -14.86 -11.54 13.77
N THR A 87 -14.44 -10.97 12.62
CA THR A 87 -15.28 -10.81 11.44
C THR A 87 -15.10 -11.94 10.44
N ASP A 88 -16.19 -12.30 9.73
CA ASP A 88 -16.16 -13.25 8.62
C ASP A 88 -16.17 -12.49 7.28
N TRP A 89 -15.31 -12.92 6.36
CA TRP A 89 -15.26 -12.41 5.00
C TRP A 89 -16.55 -12.64 4.20
N GLN A 90 -17.34 -13.66 4.52
CA GLN A 90 -18.62 -13.89 3.85
C GLN A 90 -19.58 -12.71 4.07
N THR A 91 -19.52 -12.10 5.24
CA THR A 91 -20.34 -10.93 5.59
C THR A 91 -19.71 -9.63 5.14
N LEU A 92 -18.40 -9.45 5.36
CA LEU A 92 -17.73 -8.17 5.12
C LEU A 92 -17.43 -7.92 3.63
N ARG A 93 -17.04 -8.95 2.87
CA ARG A 93 -16.66 -8.78 1.46
C ARG A 93 -17.73 -8.11 0.58
N PRO A 94 -19.04 -8.48 0.64
CA PRO A 94 -20.06 -7.79 -0.12
C PRO A 94 -20.20 -6.32 0.24
N GLN A 95 -20.02 -5.96 1.52
CA GLN A 95 -20.09 -4.58 2.00
C GLN A 95 -18.91 -3.75 1.47
N VAL A 96 -17.69 -4.32 1.49
CA VAL A 96 -16.51 -3.68 0.91
C VAL A 96 -16.68 -3.44 -0.59
N LEU A 97 -17.16 -4.46 -1.33
CA LEU A 97 -17.45 -4.33 -2.77
C LEU A 97 -18.46 -3.20 -3.04
N GLY A 98 -19.53 -3.13 -2.24
CA GLY A 98 -20.53 -2.06 -2.30
C GLY A 98 -19.92 -0.69 -2.05
N ALA A 99 -19.12 -0.56 -1.00
CA ALA A 99 -18.47 0.69 -0.62
C ALA A 99 -17.52 1.21 -1.69
N ILE A 100 -16.69 0.32 -2.29
CA ILE A 100 -15.79 0.68 -3.39
C ILE A 100 -16.60 1.11 -4.62
N MET A 101 -17.62 0.33 -4.99
CA MET A 101 -18.47 0.64 -6.16
C MET A 101 -19.18 1.99 -5.99
N GLU A 102 -19.79 2.24 -4.85
CA GLU A 102 -20.47 3.52 -4.56
C GLU A 102 -19.53 4.71 -4.59
N HIS A 103 -18.29 4.53 -4.07
CA HIS A 103 -17.28 5.57 -4.10
C HIS A 103 -16.93 5.98 -5.54
N TYR A 104 -16.68 5.01 -6.42
CA TYR A 104 -16.38 5.28 -7.82
C TYR A 104 -17.58 5.83 -8.61
N LEU A 105 -18.81 5.41 -8.28
CA LEU A 105 -20.02 5.96 -8.88
C LEU A 105 -20.25 7.41 -8.46
N ALA A 106 -19.88 7.77 -7.23
CA ALA A 106 -19.94 9.14 -6.74
C ALA A 106 -18.87 10.06 -7.36
N GLY A 107 -17.84 9.48 -8.03
CA GLY A 107 -16.76 10.24 -8.65
C GLY A 107 -15.87 10.97 -7.63
N LEU A 108 -15.81 10.48 -6.41
CA LEU A 108 -14.97 11.06 -5.35
C LEU A 108 -13.50 10.69 -5.53
N PRO A 109 -12.55 11.53 -5.11
CA PRO A 109 -11.14 11.20 -5.12
C PRO A 109 -10.82 10.07 -4.12
N ILE A 110 -9.84 9.23 -4.44
CA ILE A 110 -9.36 8.20 -3.51
C ILE A 110 -8.63 8.87 -2.33
N LEU A 111 -7.79 9.86 -2.64
CA LEU A 111 -7.07 10.66 -1.65
C LEU A 111 -7.28 12.15 -1.89
N GLU A 112 -7.43 12.89 -0.82
CA GLU A 112 -7.40 14.35 -0.79
C GLU A 112 -5.96 14.79 -0.50
N GLY A 113 -5.27 15.37 -1.50
CA GLY A 113 -3.87 15.80 -1.40
C GLY A 113 -2.85 14.77 -1.90
N ALA A 114 -1.61 14.86 -1.41
CA ALA A 114 -0.52 13.97 -1.79
C ALA A 114 -0.69 12.56 -1.18
N ALA A 115 -0.41 11.52 -1.96
CA ALA A 115 -0.58 10.13 -1.52
C ALA A 115 0.46 9.68 -0.50
N ALA A 116 1.71 10.11 -0.67
CA ALA A 116 2.82 9.72 0.19
C ALA A 116 3.09 10.81 1.24
N GLU A 117 3.13 10.43 2.51
CA GLU A 117 3.90 11.20 3.48
C GLU A 117 5.38 10.99 3.14
N GLU A 118 6.06 12.04 2.70
CA GLU A 118 7.52 12.05 2.62
C GLU A 118 8.08 12.00 4.05
N HIS A 119 8.24 10.81 4.57
CA HIS A 119 8.97 10.64 5.81
C HIS A 119 10.46 10.81 5.51
N ALA A 120 11.14 11.62 6.30
CA ALA A 120 12.58 11.80 6.22
C ALA A 120 13.28 10.42 6.30
N GLU A 121 14.07 10.10 5.29
CA GLU A 121 14.89 8.91 5.26
C GLU A 121 16.12 9.13 6.14
N ASP A 122 16.46 8.19 7.02
CA ASP A 122 17.59 8.27 7.94
C ASP A 122 18.82 7.57 7.36
N PHE A 123 19.72 8.32 6.74
CA PHE A 123 21.03 7.82 6.30
C PHE A 123 22.08 8.95 6.27
N GLU A 124 23.34 8.57 6.29
CA GLU A 124 24.43 9.54 6.19
C GLU A 124 24.69 9.93 4.73
N PRO A 125 25.09 11.19 4.45
CA PRO A 125 25.39 11.63 3.08
C PRO A 125 26.48 10.79 2.40
N ALA A 126 27.38 10.18 3.15
CA ALA A 126 28.41 9.28 2.63
C ALA A 126 27.84 7.96 2.04
N ASP A 127 26.65 7.56 2.50
CA ASP A 127 26.00 6.31 2.11
C ASP A 127 25.03 6.49 0.93
N GLN A 128 24.96 7.67 0.33
CA GLN A 128 23.98 7.99 -0.71
C GLN A 128 24.00 7.01 -1.89
N GLU A 129 25.18 6.58 -2.35
CA GLU A 129 25.29 5.63 -3.47
C GLU A 129 24.76 4.25 -3.06
N ILE A 130 25.05 3.81 -1.86
CA ILE A 130 24.55 2.54 -1.29
C ILE A 130 23.02 2.59 -1.17
N VAL A 131 22.49 3.68 -0.66
CA VAL A 131 21.04 3.88 -0.51
C VAL A 131 20.33 3.88 -1.87
N LEU A 132 20.88 4.54 -2.88
CA LEU A 132 20.33 4.52 -4.24
C LEU A 132 20.27 3.10 -4.79
N GLN A 133 21.33 2.31 -4.63
CA GLN A 133 21.36 0.92 -5.06
C GLN A 133 20.35 0.04 -4.29
N ILE A 134 20.22 0.23 -2.98
CA ILE A 134 19.21 -0.48 -2.18
C ILE A 134 17.80 -0.14 -2.69
N LYS A 135 17.49 1.13 -2.91
CA LYS A 135 16.16 1.57 -3.41
C LYS A 135 15.87 1.00 -4.79
N GLU A 136 16.82 1.02 -5.72
CA GLU A 136 16.67 0.42 -7.04
C GLU A 136 16.35 -1.08 -6.97
N LEU A 137 17.04 -1.82 -6.09
CA LEU A 137 16.77 -3.25 -5.89
C LEU A 137 15.40 -3.49 -5.28
N LEU A 138 14.99 -2.68 -4.31
CA LEU A 138 13.65 -2.76 -3.73
C LEU A 138 12.59 -2.49 -4.79
N ASP A 139 12.73 -1.43 -5.57
CA ASP A 139 11.74 -1.01 -6.58
C ASP A 139 11.63 -2.02 -7.73
N THR A 140 12.75 -2.57 -8.19
CA THR A 140 12.76 -3.45 -9.36
C THR A 140 12.50 -4.92 -9.06
N ARG A 141 12.83 -5.40 -7.86
CA ARG A 141 12.80 -6.84 -7.53
C ARG A 141 11.84 -7.19 -6.40
N VAL A 142 11.64 -6.31 -5.43
CA VAL A 142 10.86 -6.61 -4.22
C VAL A 142 9.44 -6.09 -4.34
N ARG A 143 9.30 -4.81 -4.60
CA ARG A 143 7.97 -4.14 -4.62
C ARG A 143 6.97 -4.76 -5.60
N PRO A 144 7.35 -5.23 -6.81
CA PRO A 144 6.39 -5.90 -7.69
C PRO A 144 5.82 -7.18 -7.09
N ALA A 145 6.67 -7.98 -6.42
CA ALA A 145 6.22 -9.22 -5.76
C ALA A 145 5.33 -8.91 -4.54
N VAL A 146 5.71 -7.93 -3.75
CA VAL A 146 4.96 -7.47 -2.56
C VAL A 146 3.62 -6.87 -2.95
N ALA A 147 3.55 -6.11 -4.05
CA ALA A 147 2.30 -5.57 -4.60
C ALA A 147 1.37 -6.69 -5.12
N SER A 148 1.92 -7.76 -5.70
CA SER A 148 1.14 -8.95 -6.06
C SER A 148 0.44 -9.55 -4.83
N ASP A 149 1.12 -9.57 -3.69
CA ASP A 149 0.59 -10.04 -2.40
C ASP A 149 -0.31 -9.01 -1.68
N GLY A 150 -0.54 -7.85 -2.27
CA GLY A 150 -1.45 -6.82 -1.76
C GLY A 150 -0.84 -5.90 -0.70
N GLY A 151 0.46 -5.69 -0.74
CA GLY A 151 1.17 -4.79 0.16
C GLY A 151 2.24 -3.94 -0.53
N ASP A 152 3.07 -3.29 0.27
CA ASP A 152 4.25 -2.56 -0.18
C ASP A 152 5.36 -2.65 0.86
N ILE A 153 6.58 -2.30 0.43
CA ILE A 153 7.75 -2.20 1.27
C ILE A 153 8.43 -0.86 1.00
N VAL A 154 8.63 -0.07 2.05
CA VAL A 154 9.14 1.29 1.96
C VAL A 154 10.48 1.40 2.69
N PHE A 155 11.48 1.95 2.01
CA PHE A 155 12.76 2.28 2.63
C PHE A 155 12.59 3.40 3.66
N ARG A 156 13.23 3.25 4.85
CA ARG A 156 13.19 4.20 5.95
C ARG A 156 14.55 4.69 6.38
N GLY A 157 15.60 3.93 6.09
CA GLY A 157 16.95 4.33 6.42
C GLY A 157 17.98 3.25 6.23
N PHE A 158 19.24 3.69 6.28
CA PHE A 158 20.42 2.85 6.28
C PHE A 158 21.46 3.42 7.24
N ARG A 159 21.90 2.61 8.19
CA ARG A 159 22.93 3.01 9.14
C ARG A 159 23.70 1.78 9.64
N ASP A 160 25.03 1.86 9.71
CA ASP A 160 25.91 0.78 10.20
C ASP A 160 25.63 -0.57 9.53
N GLY A 161 25.33 -0.57 8.24
CA GLY A 161 25.00 -1.78 7.47
C GLY A 161 23.58 -2.31 7.70
N ILE A 162 22.76 -1.63 8.47
CA ILE A 162 21.38 -2.02 8.76
C ILE A 162 20.40 -1.22 7.89
N VAL A 163 19.65 -1.93 7.05
CA VAL A 163 18.57 -1.36 6.23
C VAL A 163 17.28 -1.40 7.03
N ARG A 164 16.64 -0.25 7.21
CA ARG A 164 15.34 -0.13 7.87
C ARG A 164 14.23 -0.05 6.83
N LEU A 165 13.28 -0.97 6.93
CA LEU A 165 12.16 -1.08 6.01
C LEU A 165 10.84 -1.06 6.77
N ARG A 166 9.84 -0.38 6.21
CA ARG A 166 8.45 -0.43 6.68
C ARG A 166 7.63 -1.30 5.73
N MET A 167 6.91 -2.26 6.28
CA MET A 167 5.97 -3.09 5.54
C MET A 167 4.57 -2.51 5.66
N GLN A 168 3.83 -2.47 4.55
CA GLN A 168 2.49 -1.89 4.45
C GLN A 168 1.48 -2.88 3.85
N GLY A 169 0.19 -2.59 4.03
CA GLY A 169 -0.89 -3.41 3.50
C GLY A 169 -0.92 -4.83 4.06
N ALA A 170 -1.15 -5.84 3.20
CA ALA A 170 -1.24 -7.25 3.60
C ALA A 170 0.03 -7.78 4.30
N CYS A 171 1.20 -7.22 3.96
CA CYS A 171 2.49 -7.69 4.48
C CYS A 171 2.75 -7.29 5.93
N SER A 172 2.03 -6.29 6.47
CA SER A 172 2.25 -5.81 7.83
C SER A 172 1.57 -6.66 8.91
N GLY A 173 0.55 -7.44 8.58
CA GLY A 173 -0.33 -8.09 9.56
C GLY A 173 -0.05 -9.57 9.87
N CYS A 174 0.83 -10.26 9.13
CA CYS A 174 1.05 -11.69 9.31
C CYS A 174 2.48 -12.00 9.80
N PRO A 175 2.68 -12.51 11.02
CA PRO A 175 4.02 -12.77 11.57
C PRO A 175 4.87 -13.73 10.73
N SER A 176 4.27 -14.76 10.13
CA SER A 176 4.98 -15.75 9.33
C SER A 176 5.42 -15.20 7.97
N SER A 177 4.57 -14.47 7.28
CA SER A 177 4.92 -13.82 6.00
C SER A 177 5.92 -12.68 6.21
N ARG A 178 5.82 -11.93 7.32
CA ARG A 178 6.79 -10.89 7.69
C ARG A 178 8.20 -11.45 7.84
N ALA A 179 8.36 -12.55 8.57
CA ALA A 179 9.67 -13.18 8.77
C ALA A 179 10.27 -13.69 7.44
N THR A 180 9.46 -14.35 6.62
CA THR A 180 9.89 -14.89 5.31
C THR A 180 10.28 -13.77 4.36
N LEU A 181 9.47 -12.71 4.26
CA LEU A 181 9.75 -11.54 3.41
C LEU A 181 11.02 -10.83 3.88
N LYS A 182 11.15 -10.58 5.19
CA LYS A 182 12.36 -9.96 5.77
C LYS A 182 13.61 -10.74 5.41
N HIS A 183 13.64 -12.05 5.61
CA HIS A 183 14.78 -12.89 5.28
C HIS A 183 15.08 -12.93 3.78
N GLY A 184 14.04 -12.98 2.95
CA GLY A 184 14.20 -12.94 1.49
C GLY A 184 14.83 -11.63 1.02
N VAL A 185 14.36 -10.51 1.53
CA VAL A 185 14.89 -9.18 1.21
C VAL A 185 16.31 -9.02 1.75
N GLU A 186 16.60 -9.45 3.00
CA GLU A 186 17.92 -9.39 3.60
C GLU A 186 18.94 -10.18 2.78
N ASN A 187 18.62 -11.41 2.41
CA ASN A 187 19.51 -12.25 1.61
C ASN A 187 19.78 -11.65 0.23
N MET A 188 18.76 -11.09 -0.41
CA MET A 188 18.89 -10.44 -1.71
C MET A 188 19.74 -9.18 -1.59
N LEU A 189 19.48 -8.30 -0.63
CA LEU A 189 20.27 -7.08 -0.45
C LEU A 189 21.73 -7.39 -0.12
N ARG A 190 22.01 -8.31 0.79
CA ARG A 190 23.38 -8.73 1.12
C ARG A 190 24.15 -9.33 -0.06
N HIS A 191 23.44 -9.94 -1.01
CA HIS A 191 24.06 -10.50 -2.21
C HIS A 191 24.53 -9.41 -3.19
N TYR A 192 23.74 -8.36 -3.35
CA TYR A 192 24.02 -7.29 -4.33
C TYR A 192 24.70 -6.07 -3.72
N VAL A 193 24.56 -5.83 -2.43
CA VAL A 193 25.10 -4.69 -1.68
C VAL A 193 25.89 -5.24 -0.48
N PRO A 194 27.20 -5.47 -0.62
CA PRO A 194 28.02 -6.11 0.43
C PRO A 194 28.06 -5.34 1.76
N GLU A 195 27.76 -4.04 1.72
CA GLU A 195 27.68 -3.16 2.90
C GLU A 195 26.47 -3.47 3.78
N VAL A 196 25.45 -4.16 3.24
CA VAL A 196 24.27 -4.54 4.01
C VAL A 196 24.59 -5.76 4.89
N VAL A 197 24.45 -5.58 6.19
CA VAL A 197 24.65 -6.63 7.21
C VAL A 197 23.33 -7.25 7.63
N ALA A 198 22.28 -6.42 7.80
CA ALA A 198 20.98 -6.88 8.24
C ALA A 198 19.85 -5.99 7.69
N VAL A 199 18.63 -6.53 7.74
CA VAL A 199 17.39 -5.79 7.50
C VAL A 199 16.58 -5.76 8.79
N GLU A 200 16.12 -4.58 9.18
CA GLU A 200 15.20 -4.37 10.30
C GLU A 200 13.86 -3.84 9.79
N GLN A 201 12.78 -4.37 10.36
CA GLN A 201 11.47 -3.81 10.13
C GLN A 201 11.21 -2.74 11.20
N VAL A 202 10.77 -1.57 10.74
CA VAL A 202 10.31 -0.49 11.60
C VAL A 202 8.79 -0.31 11.46
N GLU A 203 8.16 0.05 12.55
CA GLU A 203 6.75 0.45 12.58
C GLU A 203 6.62 1.96 12.33
N ALA A 204 5.41 2.44 12.14
CA ALA A 204 5.13 3.86 11.88
C ALA A 204 5.41 4.71 13.11
#